data_d74ef375a4da92223a8694543a8b82ca
#
_entry.id   d74ef375a4da92223a8694543a8b82ca
#
_cell.length_a   1.000
_cell.length_b   1.000
_cell.length_c   1.000
_cell.angle_alpha   90.00
_cell.angle_beta   90.00
_cell.angle_gamma   90.00
#
_symmetry.space_group_name_H-M   'P 1'
#
loop_
_entity.id
_entity.type
_entity.pdbx_description
1 polymer ?
#
loop_
_entity_poly.entity_id
_entity_poly.type
_entity_poly.pdbx_seq_one_letter_code
_entity_poly.pdbx_strand_id
1 'polypeptide(L)'
;MLQTSKEELYTARLKRYVTAMHLGLPDRVPLRPFAAEITARHAGFTCQEVTHDYRKAFEAIIRCCHDYDWDATVANMVYVWTGLTQAAGLKYYGVPGIDVPADVCFQYCEPADQTAFMKREEYDDLIADPVRFLYETWLPRVSSDFCERGQAVTFRNNLAFVKSSMAMMEYFTAFGPQVERMRRECGTVSAICGMLKAPLDILGDKFRGYVGLAFDLMEIPDKVQQACEALMPHLAYLALTGADPQREVPIPIWMHRGCTPFISKQHFKSIYWPTLKPIVEALWAQGNQTLFYAEGKWDAHLEDFATLPEHSIVYHLDRTTPERAHEILGRKFCLSGGVPNVKLAFAKPEEVRAICRKLIETIGAEGGYVMDASAIMQNDATLENLKAMTDATHEYGVYRSASSPTPAIPAAPTATAGLPDWITQAVPRPGVCCPWAEKIRELPPIQGDAQLAKRVWDDIEGLGYLYIWHLVLSF
;
A
#
# COMPACT_ATOMS: atom_id res chain seq x y z
N MET A 1 -10.36 -1.29 39.67
CA MET A 1 -9.47 -0.70 38.68
C MET A 1 -10.31 0.21 37.80
N LEU A 2 -9.96 1.48 37.65
CA LEU A 2 -10.61 2.37 36.68
C LEU A 2 -10.38 1.79 35.29
N GLN A 3 -11.44 1.60 34.54
CA GLN A 3 -11.34 1.10 33.16
C GLN A 3 -10.68 2.20 32.31
N THR A 4 -9.50 1.92 31.74
CA THR A 4 -8.79 2.83 30.84
C THR A 4 -9.73 3.24 29.70
N SER A 5 -9.85 4.53 29.46
CA SER A 5 -10.68 5.01 28.35
C SER A 5 -10.11 4.58 27.00
N LYS A 6 -10.96 4.47 25.99
CA LYS A 6 -10.50 4.10 24.63
C LYS A 6 -9.51 5.13 24.06
N GLU A 7 -9.66 6.39 24.43
CA GLU A 7 -8.75 7.46 24.01
C GLU A 7 -7.36 7.34 24.69
N GLU A 8 -7.33 7.02 25.98
CA GLU A 8 -6.05 6.74 26.67
C GLU A 8 -5.37 5.50 26.09
N LEU A 9 -6.15 4.47 25.76
CA LEU A 9 -5.63 3.26 25.10
C LEU A 9 -5.06 3.57 23.72
N TYR A 10 -5.79 4.37 22.91
CA TYR A 10 -5.32 4.84 21.60
C TYR A 10 -3.99 5.59 21.72
N THR A 11 -3.93 6.56 22.63
CA THR A 11 -2.71 7.35 22.86
C THR A 11 -1.52 6.48 23.27
N ALA A 12 -1.75 5.51 24.16
CA ALA A 12 -0.70 4.58 24.59
C ALA A 12 -0.21 3.68 23.44
N ARG A 13 -1.13 3.17 22.61
CA ARG A 13 -0.82 2.32 21.45
C ARG A 13 -0.12 3.11 20.35
N LEU A 14 -0.58 4.32 20.04
CA LEU A 14 0.07 5.20 19.06
C LEU A 14 1.49 5.52 19.50
N LYS A 15 1.69 5.93 20.76
CA LYS A 15 3.02 6.18 21.31
C LYS A 15 3.92 4.96 21.21
N ARG A 16 3.42 3.76 21.53
CA ARG A 16 4.16 2.50 21.43
C ARG A 16 4.60 2.23 20.00
N TYR A 17 3.66 2.35 19.05
CA TYR A 17 3.90 2.09 17.64
C TYR A 17 4.92 3.08 17.04
N VAL A 18 4.72 4.36 17.24
CA VAL A 18 5.65 5.42 16.77
C VAL A 18 7.03 5.27 17.41
N THR A 19 7.11 4.99 18.72
CA THR A 19 8.38 4.76 19.40
C THR A 19 9.17 3.63 18.75
N ALA A 20 8.53 2.48 18.48
CA ALA A 20 9.20 1.35 17.84
C ALA A 20 9.65 1.69 16.41
N MET A 21 8.80 2.36 15.63
CA MET A 21 9.13 2.74 14.24
C MET A 21 10.33 3.69 14.15
N HIS A 22 10.59 4.45 15.19
CA HIS A 22 11.77 5.33 15.30
C HIS A 22 12.92 4.74 16.14
N LEU A 23 13.02 3.41 16.19
CA LEU A 23 14.08 2.67 16.89
C LEU A 23 14.13 2.90 18.42
N GLY A 24 13.07 3.45 19.00
CA GLY A 24 12.95 3.60 20.44
C GLY A 24 12.56 2.29 21.12
N LEU A 25 12.66 2.28 22.44
CA LEU A 25 12.26 1.17 23.31
C LEU A 25 10.90 1.51 23.95
N PRO A 26 9.77 1.00 23.44
CA PRO A 26 8.48 1.20 24.09
C PRO A 26 8.33 0.33 25.34
N ASP A 27 7.15 0.36 25.97
CA ASP A 27 6.83 -0.52 27.11
C ASP A 27 6.79 -2.02 26.71
N ARG A 28 6.39 -2.30 25.48
CA ARG A 28 6.44 -3.63 24.87
C ARG A 28 6.55 -3.55 23.35
N VAL A 29 6.88 -4.65 22.71
CA VAL A 29 6.82 -4.80 21.24
C VAL A 29 5.39 -4.51 20.78
N PRO A 30 5.17 -3.54 19.86
CA PRO A 30 3.84 -3.31 19.30
C PRO A 30 3.43 -4.45 18.37
N LEU A 31 2.13 -4.75 18.36
CA LEU A 31 1.51 -5.74 17.50
C LEU A 31 0.64 -5.04 16.45
N ARG A 32 0.97 -5.26 15.17
CA ARG A 32 0.30 -4.59 14.03
C ARG A 32 -0.02 -5.57 12.92
N PRO A 33 -1.05 -6.41 13.04
CA PRO A 33 -1.41 -7.38 12.00
C PRO A 33 -1.98 -6.70 10.74
N PHE A 34 -1.48 -7.10 9.56
CA PHE A 34 -2.16 -6.88 8.29
C PHE A 34 -3.14 -8.05 8.05
N ALA A 35 -4.35 -7.90 8.59
CA ALA A 35 -5.38 -8.93 8.56
C ALA A 35 -6.43 -8.63 7.48
N ALA A 36 -6.53 -9.49 6.47
CA ALA A 36 -7.53 -9.44 5.41
C ALA A 36 -8.69 -10.42 5.71
N GLU A 37 -8.89 -11.46 4.92
CA GLU A 37 -10.06 -12.34 5.01
C GLU A 37 -10.09 -13.20 6.29
N ILE A 38 -9.00 -13.30 7.04
CA ILE A 38 -9.04 -13.87 8.39
C ILE A 38 -10.05 -13.13 9.30
N THR A 39 -10.25 -11.83 9.04
CA THR A 39 -11.23 -11.01 9.78
C THR A 39 -12.67 -11.46 9.48
N ALA A 40 -12.96 -11.83 8.22
CA ALA A 40 -14.24 -12.39 7.84
C ALA A 40 -14.53 -13.68 8.59
N ARG A 41 -13.55 -14.60 8.64
CA ARG A 41 -13.64 -15.85 9.37
C ARG A 41 -13.91 -15.62 10.86
N HIS A 42 -13.22 -14.65 11.48
CA HIS A 42 -13.44 -14.27 12.88
C HIS A 42 -14.86 -13.73 13.11
N ALA A 43 -15.34 -12.90 12.19
CA ALA A 43 -16.67 -12.29 12.29
C ALA A 43 -17.84 -13.22 11.90
N GLY A 44 -17.54 -14.41 11.37
CA GLY A 44 -18.56 -15.35 10.86
C GLY A 44 -19.14 -14.93 9.50
N PHE A 45 -18.37 -14.17 8.71
CA PHE A 45 -18.72 -13.82 7.33
C PHE A 45 -17.94 -14.69 6.33
N THR A 46 -18.48 -14.83 5.12
CA THR A 46 -17.76 -15.43 3.98
C THR A 46 -16.78 -14.43 3.37
N CYS A 47 -15.80 -14.91 2.62
CA CYS A 47 -14.92 -14.04 1.81
C CYS A 47 -15.73 -13.24 0.78
N GLN A 48 -16.76 -13.84 0.20
CA GLN A 48 -17.67 -13.14 -0.73
C GLN A 48 -18.35 -11.94 -0.06
N GLU A 49 -18.89 -12.12 1.15
CA GLU A 49 -19.61 -11.06 1.86
C GLU A 49 -18.71 -9.84 2.13
N VAL A 50 -17.51 -10.06 2.65
CA VAL A 50 -16.59 -8.94 2.98
C VAL A 50 -15.95 -8.33 1.72
N THR A 51 -15.83 -9.09 0.63
CA THR A 51 -15.29 -8.59 -0.63
C THR A 51 -16.31 -7.70 -1.36
N HIS A 52 -17.60 -8.02 -1.29
CA HIS A 52 -18.66 -7.28 -1.98
C HIS A 52 -19.30 -6.18 -1.14
N ASP A 53 -19.21 -6.27 0.17
CA ASP A 53 -19.75 -5.28 1.11
C ASP A 53 -18.67 -4.77 2.06
N TYR A 54 -18.09 -3.62 1.74
CA TYR A 54 -17.04 -3.01 2.56
C TYR A 54 -17.52 -2.67 4.00
N ARG A 55 -18.83 -2.50 4.23
CA ARG A 55 -19.37 -2.27 5.56
C ARG A 55 -19.23 -3.53 6.41
N LYS A 56 -19.40 -4.73 5.81
CA LYS A 56 -19.11 -6.00 6.48
C LYS A 56 -17.62 -6.17 6.72
N ALA A 57 -16.76 -5.78 5.78
CA ALA A 57 -15.31 -5.79 5.98
C ALA A 57 -14.90 -4.88 7.14
N PHE A 58 -15.45 -3.67 7.21
CA PHE A 58 -15.23 -2.73 8.31
C PHE A 58 -15.75 -3.27 9.65
N GLU A 59 -16.89 -3.95 9.66
CA GLU A 59 -17.40 -4.60 10.86
C GLU A 59 -16.53 -5.77 11.32
N ALA A 60 -16.00 -6.55 10.38
CA ALA A 60 -15.13 -7.68 10.68
C ALA A 60 -13.83 -7.22 11.37
N ILE A 61 -13.19 -6.16 10.88
CA ILE A 61 -11.97 -5.63 11.51
C ILE A 61 -12.26 -5.02 12.89
N ILE A 62 -13.41 -4.36 13.09
CA ILE A 62 -13.81 -3.85 14.40
C ILE A 62 -13.96 -4.99 15.41
N ARG A 63 -14.59 -6.11 15.03
CA ARG A 63 -14.70 -7.30 15.91
C ARG A 63 -13.32 -7.84 16.28
N CYS A 64 -12.41 -7.95 15.32
CA CYS A 64 -11.04 -8.33 15.62
C CYS A 64 -10.35 -7.36 16.60
N CYS A 65 -10.50 -6.04 16.39
CA CYS A 65 -9.91 -5.04 17.28
C CYS A 65 -10.52 -5.04 18.69
N HIS A 66 -11.75 -5.53 18.87
CA HIS A 66 -12.35 -5.74 20.18
C HIS A 66 -11.80 -6.98 20.89
N ASP A 67 -11.64 -8.08 20.16
CA ASP A 67 -11.33 -9.39 20.72
C ASP A 67 -9.83 -9.65 20.85
N TYR A 68 -9.02 -8.95 20.04
CA TYR A 68 -7.56 -8.99 20.10
C TYR A 68 -6.99 -7.64 20.54
N ASP A 69 -6.05 -7.65 21.45
CA ASP A 69 -5.38 -6.43 21.93
C ASP A 69 -4.28 -5.99 20.95
N TRP A 70 -4.66 -5.58 19.73
CA TRP A 70 -3.75 -5.07 18.71
C TRP A 70 -3.48 -3.58 18.91
N ASP A 71 -2.22 -3.18 18.73
CA ASP A 71 -1.84 -1.78 18.83
C ASP A 71 -2.25 -0.99 17.59
N ALA A 72 -2.02 -1.56 16.42
CA ALA A 72 -2.40 -0.97 15.15
C ALA A 72 -2.88 -2.06 14.17
N THR A 73 -3.70 -1.67 13.20
CA THR A 73 -4.04 -2.52 12.05
C THR A 73 -4.55 -1.63 10.90
N VAL A 74 -4.68 -2.19 9.72
CA VAL A 74 -5.28 -1.46 8.59
C VAL A 74 -6.79 -1.45 8.73
N ALA A 75 -7.41 -0.31 8.49
CA ALA A 75 -8.87 -0.13 8.63
C ALA A 75 -9.68 -1.09 7.74
N ASN A 76 -9.13 -1.47 6.60
CA ASN A 76 -9.62 -2.57 5.78
C ASN A 76 -8.48 -3.05 4.86
N MET A 77 -8.13 -4.34 4.97
CA MET A 77 -7.21 -5.04 4.06
C MET A 77 -7.93 -6.06 3.19
N VAL A 78 -9.21 -6.30 3.42
CA VAL A 78 -10.01 -7.04 2.45
C VAL A 78 -10.11 -6.18 1.21
N TYR A 79 -9.74 -6.73 0.07
CA TYR A 79 -9.75 -6.01 -1.19
C TYR A 79 -11.18 -5.81 -1.67
N VAL A 80 -11.86 -4.89 -1.05
CA VAL A 80 -13.22 -4.45 -1.41
C VAL A 80 -13.30 -4.03 -2.87
N TRP A 81 -12.17 -3.65 -3.44
CA TRP A 81 -12.02 -3.44 -4.86
C TRP A 81 -12.39 -4.65 -5.72
N THR A 82 -12.28 -5.89 -5.18
CA THR A 82 -12.78 -7.06 -5.92
C THR A 82 -14.29 -6.99 -6.15
N GLY A 83 -15.06 -6.46 -5.18
CA GLY A 83 -16.45 -6.08 -5.41
C GLY A 83 -16.62 -4.92 -6.39
N LEU A 84 -15.74 -3.93 -6.35
CA LEU A 84 -15.69 -2.83 -7.32
C LEU A 84 -15.23 -3.29 -8.70
N THR A 85 -14.43 -4.37 -8.83
CA THR A 85 -14.07 -4.91 -10.14
C THR A 85 -15.30 -5.24 -10.97
N GLN A 86 -16.37 -5.68 -10.34
CA GLN A 86 -17.63 -5.93 -11.03
C GLN A 86 -18.34 -4.65 -11.46
N ALA A 87 -18.29 -3.60 -10.64
CA ALA A 87 -18.86 -2.29 -10.98
C ALA A 87 -18.11 -1.61 -12.13
N ALA A 88 -16.79 -1.81 -12.21
CA ALA A 88 -15.90 -1.28 -13.26
C ALA A 88 -15.56 -2.31 -14.35
N GLY A 89 -15.92 -3.58 -14.17
CA GLY A 89 -15.60 -4.67 -15.09
C GLY A 89 -14.10 -5.00 -15.16
N LEU A 90 -13.34 -4.80 -14.07
CA LEU A 90 -11.88 -5.02 -14.05
C LEU A 90 -11.53 -6.51 -14.11
N LYS A 91 -10.46 -6.86 -14.83
CA LYS A 91 -10.07 -8.25 -15.14
C LYS A 91 -8.91 -8.77 -14.28
N TYR A 92 -8.56 -8.08 -13.19
CA TYR A 92 -7.40 -8.45 -12.39
C TYR A 92 -7.60 -9.63 -11.46
N TYR A 93 -8.85 -9.89 -11.04
CA TYR A 93 -9.11 -10.78 -9.93
C TYR A 93 -10.15 -11.83 -10.26
N GLY A 94 -9.87 -13.05 -9.77
CA GLY A 94 -10.91 -14.04 -9.53
C GLY A 94 -11.68 -13.66 -8.26
N VAL A 95 -12.96 -13.37 -8.41
CA VAL A 95 -13.82 -12.77 -7.38
C VAL A 95 -14.51 -13.86 -6.55
N PRO A 96 -14.45 -13.81 -5.20
CA PRO A 96 -15.15 -14.75 -4.33
C PRO A 96 -16.64 -14.84 -4.62
N GLY A 97 -17.14 -16.07 -4.76
CA GLY A 97 -18.54 -16.37 -5.06
C GLY A 97 -18.93 -16.22 -6.53
N ILE A 98 -17.97 -15.86 -7.42
CA ILE A 98 -18.17 -15.71 -8.87
C ILE A 98 -17.13 -16.54 -9.62
N ASP A 99 -15.87 -16.19 -9.52
CA ASP A 99 -14.78 -16.89 -10.20
C ASP A 99 -14.14 -17.96 -9.32
N VAL A 100 -14.20 -17.77 -8.00
CA VAL A 100 -13.75 -18.72 -6.97
C VAL A 100 -14.87 -18.97 -5.95
N PRO A 101 -14.83 -20.08 -5.16
CA PRO A 101 -15.83 -20.33 -4.12
C PRO A 101 -15.99 -19.17 -3.13
N ALA A 102 -17.18 -19.04 -2.53
CA ALA A 102 -17.53 -17.93 -1.65
C ALA A 102 -16.63 -17.79 -0.40
N ASP A 103 -16.06 -18.91 0.06
CA ASP A 103 -15.16 -18.96 1.23
C ASP A 103 -13.66 -18.93 0.86
N VAL A 104 -13.36 -18.74 -0.43
CA VAL A 104 -11.98 -18.56 -0.91
C VAL A 104 -11.73 -17.08 -1.11
N CYS A 105 -10.58 -16.59 -0.63
CA CYS A 105 -10.16 -15.21 -0.85
C CYS A 105 -10.01 -14.92 -2.35
N PHE A 106 -10.08 -13.63 -2.72
CA PHE A 106 -9.82 -13.23 -4.11
C PHE A 106 -8.47 -13.76 -4.61
N GLN A 107 -8.38 -14.01 -5.92
CA GLN A 107 -7.15 -14.47 -6.55
C GLN A 107 -6.69 -13.45 -7.59
N TYR A 108 -5.41 -13.07 -7.53
CA TYR A 108 -4.83 -12.24 -8.57
C TYR A 108 -4.73 -13.02 -9.88
N CYS A 109 -5.23 -12.42 -10.96
CA CYS A 109 -5.19 -12.99 -12.30
C CYS A 109 -4.02 -12.39 -13.08
N GLU A 110 -2.87 -13.07 -13.07
CA GLU A 110 -1.70 -12.65 -13.84
C GLU A 110 -2.03 -12.67 -15.35
N PRO A 111 -1.93 -11.56 -16.09
CA PRO A 111 -2.18 -11.57 -17.52
C PRO A 111 -1.04 -12.30 -18.25
N ALA A 112 -1.40 -13.16 -19.20
CA ALA A 112 -0.44 -13.69 -20.15
C ALA A 112 0.10 -12.56 -21.05
N ASP A 113 1.32 -12.70 -21.60
CA ASP A 113 1.93 -11.66 -22.43
C ASP A 113 1.04 -11.19 -23.60
N GLN A 114 0.35 -12.14 -24.24
CA GLN A 114 -0.58 -11.84 -25.36
C GLN A 114 -1.83 -11.06 -24.93
N THR A 115 -2.21 -11.16 -23.67
CA THR A 115 -3.40 -10.50 -23.09
C THR A 115 -3.02 -9.42 -22.08
N ALA A 116 -1.76 -9.03 -22.03
CA ALA A 116 -1.28 -7.93 -21.18
C ALA A 116 -2.01 -6.62 -21.52
N PHE A 117 -2.24 -5.83 -20.50
CA PHE A 117 -2.98 -4.55 -20.63
C PHE A 117 -2.17 -3.44 -21.28
N MET A 118 -0.88 -3.66 -21.46
CA MET A 118 0.03 -2.86 -22.25
C MET A 118 0.82 -3.76 -23.19
N LYS A 119 0.97 -3.37 -24.43
CA LYS A 119 1.83 -4.06 -25.40
C LYS A 119 3.24 -3.47 -25.39
N ARG A 120 4.19 -4.26 -25.89
CA ARG A 120 5.60 -3.85 -25.92
C ARG A 120 5.87 -2.60 -26.75
N GLU A 121 5.18 -2.44 -27.86
CA GLU A 121 5.30 -1.28 -28.75
C GLU A 121 4.72 0.02 -28.19
N GLU A 122 4.07 -0.01 -27.03
CA GLU A 122 3.37 1.13 -26.42
C GLU A 122 4.17 1.83 -25.31
N TYR A 123 5.43 1.45 -25.09
CA TYR A 123 6.27 2.13 -24.10
C TYR A 123 6.41 3.62 -24.37
N ASP A 124 6.53 4.02 -25.64
CA ASP A 124 6.67 5.43 -26.01
C ASP A 124 5.41 6.24 -25.67
N ASP A 125 4.22 5.65 -25.81
CA ASP A 125 2.96 6.31 -25.44
C ASP A 125 2.87 6.51 -23.91
N LEU A 126 3.26 5.48 -23.12
CA LEU A 126 3.31 5.57 -21.66
C LEU A 126 4.34 6.63 -21.20
N ILE A 127 5.53 6.64 -21.81
CA ILE A 127 6.61 7.58 -21.47
C ILE A 127 6.21 9.02 -21.79
N ALA A 128 5.52 9.24 -22.90
CA ALA A 128 5.11 10.57 -23.34
C ALA A 128 4.05 11.20 -22.45
N ASP A 129 3.05 10.43 -22.02
CA ASP A 129 1.95 10.90 -21.17
C ASP A 129 1.30 9.71 -20.41
N PRO A 130 1.75 9.41 -19.18
CA PRO A 130 1.19 8.32 -18.40
C PRO A 130 -0.33 8.43 -18.14
N VAL A 131 -0.84 9.62 -17.90
CA VAL A 131 -2.28 9.82 -17.60
C VAL A 131 -3.12 9.53 -18.84
N ARG A 132 -2.70 10.05 -19.97
CA ARG A 132 -3.37 9.77 -21.25
C ARG A 132 -3.33 8.30 -21.60
N PHE A 133 -2.17 7.64 -21.41
CA PHE A 133 -2.01 6.21 -21.63
C PHE A 133 -3.00 5.41 -20.75
N LEU A 134 -3.13 5.77 -19.48
CA LEU A 134 -4.07 5.11 -18.58
C LEU A 134 -5.52 5.22 -19.07
N TYR A 135 -5.96 6.37 -19.54
CA TYR A 135 -7.33 6.57 -20.00
C TYR A 135 -7.60 5.99 -21.38
N GLU A 136 -6.69 6.21 -22.34
CA GLU A 136 -6.93 5.86 -23.74
C GLU A 136 -6.58 4.39 -24.06
N THR A 137 -5.64 3.79 -23.33
CA THR A 137 -5.09 2.47 -23.66
C THR A 137 -5.36 1.43 -22.57
N TRP A 138 -4.92 1.72 -21.32
CA TRP A 138 -4.96 0.76 -20.25
C TRP A 138 -6.39 0.49 -19.73
N LEU A 139 -7.14 1.53 -19.39
CA LEU A 139 -8.50 1.38 -18.82
C LEU A 139 -9.46 0.62 -19.72
N PRO A 140 -9.52 0.88 -21.05
CA PRO A 140 -10.36 0.09 -21.95
C PRO A 140 -10.00 -1.41 -22.05
N ARG A 141 -8.73 -1.75 -21.83
CA ARG A 141 -8.28 -3.15 -21.88
C ARG A 141 -8.48 -3.89 -20.57
N VAL A 142 -8.21 -3.21 -19.45
CA VAL A 142 -8.36 -3.81 -18.11
C VAL A 142 -9.80 -3.97 -17.69
N SER A 143 -10.72 -3.25 -18.33
CA SER A 143 -12.15 -3.30 -18.06
C SER A 143 -12.92 -3.93 -19.24
N SER A 144 -13.92 -4.75 -18.93
CA SER A 144 -14.86 -5.29 -19.91
C SER A 144 -15.97 -4.30 -20.29
N ASP A 145 -16.15 -3.25 -19.52
CA ASP A 145 -17.27 -2.32 -19.63
C ASP A 145 -16.89 -0.98 -20.28
N PHE A 146 -15.59 -0.70 -20.46
CA PHE A 146 -15.11 0.49 -21.17
C PHE A 146 -14.88 0.19 -22.65
N CYS A 147 -14.84 1.25 -23.45
CA CYS A 147 -14.73 1.19 -24.89
C CYS A 147 -13.29 1.48 -25.32
N GLU A 148 -12.72 0.64 -26.18
CA GLU A 148 -11.42 0.90 -26.78
C GLU A 148 -11.48 2.07 -27.75
N ARG A 149 -10.33 2.76 -27.91
CA ARG A 149 -10.21 3.89 -28.82
C ARG A 149 -10.63 3.53 -30.25
N GLY A 150 -11.46 4.37 -30.84
CA GLY A 150 -12.00 4.17 -32.19
C GLY A 150 -13.27 3.32 -32.28
N GLN A 151 -13.72 2.74 -31.19
CA GLN A 151 -15.02 2.04 -31.14
C GLN A 151 -16.16 3.03 -30.80
N ALA A 152 -17.37 2.69 -31.21
CA ALA A 152 -18.55 3.49 -30.87
C ALA A 152 -18.91 3.34 -29.40
N VAL A 153 -18.94 4.44 -28.67
CA VAL A 153 -19.34 4.47 -27.26
C VAL A 153 -20.82 4.17 -27.12
N THR A 154 -21.16 3.24 -26.25
CA THR A 154 -22.54 2.84 -25.95
C THR A 154 -23.01 3.47 -24.63
N PHE A 155 -24.32 3.45 -24.39
CA PHE A 155 -24.89 3.83 -23.09
C PHE A 155 -24.27 3.01 -21.93
N ARG A 156 -23.99 1.73 -22.15
CA ARG A 156 -23.36 0.85 -21.16
C ARG A 156 -21.97 1.39 -20.76
N ASN A 157 -21.15 1.79 -21.71
CA ASN A 157 -19.81 2.32 -21.43
C ASN A 157 -19.86 3.59 -20.58
N ASN A 158 -20.75 4.54 -20.94
CA ASN A 158 -20.94 5.76 -20.16
C ASN A 158 -21.42 5.48 -18.73
N LEU A 159 -22.38 4.55 -18.58
CA LEU A 159 -22.92 4.17 -17.28
C LEU A 159 -21.88 3.45 -16.42
N ALA A 160 -21.02 2.62 -17.03
CA ALA A 160 -19.94 1.92 -16.34
C ALA A 160 -18.95 2.89 -15.71
N PHE A 161 -18.54 3.94 -16.45
CA PHE A 161 -17.67 4.97 -15.92
C PHE A 161 -18.29 5.69 -14.72
N VAL A 162 -19.52 6.14 -14.84
CA VAL A 162 -20.23 6.85 -13.74
C VAL A 162 -20.37 5.94 -12.52
N LYS A 163 -20.81 4.70 -12.69
CA LYS A 163 -20.97 3.75 -11.57
C LYS A 163 -19.64 3.47 -10.87
N SER A 164 -18.60 3.22 -11.63
CA SER A 164 -17.27 2.95 -11.10
C SER A 164 -16.72 4.12 -10.31
N SER A 165 -16.84 5.33 -10.84
CA SER A 165 -16.40 6.56 -10.16
C SER A 165 -17.18 6.80 -8.86
N MET A 166 -18.51 6.64 -8.89
CA MET A 166 -19.36 6.81 -7.70
C MET A 166 -19.05 5.76 -6.62
N ALA A 167 -18.91 4.50 -7.01
CA ALA A 167 -18.59 3.40 -6.09
C ALA A 167 -17.23 3.62 -5.42
N MET A 168 -16.24 4.10 -6.18
CA MET A 168 -14.93 4.46 -5.65
C MET A 168 -15.00 5.62 -4.65
N MET A 169 -15.69 6.68 -4.98
CA MET A 169 -15.88 7.82 -4.07
C MET A 169 -16.58 7.40 -2.78
N GLU A 170 -17.65 6.61 -2.87
CA GLU A 170 -18.37 6.10 -1.70
C GLU A 170 -17.43 5.30 -0.78
N TYR A 171 -16.65 4.39 -1.35
CA TYR A 171 -15.71 3.55 -0.62
C TYR A 171 -14.62 4.37 0.08
N PHE A 172 -13.92 5.24 -0.65
CA PHE A 172 -12.83 6.03 -0.06
C PHE A 172 -13.29 7.03 0.98
N THR A 173 -14.44 7.67 0.78
CA THR A 173 -15.00 8.57 1.79
C THR A 173 -15.42 7.86 3.08
N ALA A 174 -15.64 6.54 3.02
CA ALA A 174 -15.96 5.74 4.21
C ALA A 174 -14.74 5.43 5.09
N PHE A 175 -13.50 5.59 4.58
CA PHE A 175 -12.28 5.25 5.36
C PHE A 175 -12.05 6.17 6.54
N GLY A 176 -12.19 7.47 6.39
CA GLY A 176 -12.01 8.42 7.49
C GLY A 176 -12.92 8.13 8.69
N PRO A 177 -14.24 8.00 8.48
CA PRO A 177 -15.17 7.52 9.52
C PRO A 177 -14.80 6.17 10.13
N GLN A 178 -14.28 5.22 9.33
CA GLN A 178 -13.88 3.91 9.85
C GLN A 178 -12.64 3.99 10.74
N VAL A 179 -11.62 4.75 10.36
CA VAL A 179 -10.43 4.99 11.19
C VAL A 179 -10.83 5.63 12.52
N GLU A 180 -11.71 6.62 12.49
CA GLU A 180 -12.23 7.26 13.70
C GLU A 180 -13.07 6.28 14.55
N ARG A 181 -13.80 5.36 13.93
CA ARG A 181 -14.51 4.31 14.61
C ARG A 181 -13.55 3.35 15.34
N MET A 182 -12.46 2.92 14.68
CA MET A 182 -11.42 2.10 15.32
C MET A 182 -10.81 2.79 16.54
N ARG A 183 -10.53 4.08 16.44
CA ARG A 183 -10.02 4.86 17.55
C ARG A 183 -11.00 4.89 18.72
N ARG A 184 -12.25 5.31 18.49
CA ARG A 184 -13.25 5.53 19.54
C ARG A 184 -13.78 4.24 20.16
N GLU A 185 -14.03 3.22 19.37
CA GLU A 185 -14.63 1.96 19.85
C GLU A 185 -13.57 0.99 20.38
N CYS A 186 -12.39 0.93 19.74
CA CYS A 186 -11.37 -0.06 20.04
C CYS A 186 -10.10 0.52 20.68
N GLY A 187 -9.82 1.81 20.49
CA GLY A 187 -8.54 2.43 20.83
C GLY A 187 -7.39 1.90 19.97
N THR A 188 -7.68 1.42 18.74
CA THR A 188 -6.70 0.85 17.82
C THR A 188 -6.27 1.90 16.79
N VAL A 189 -4.97 1.93 16.50
CA VAL A 189 -4.35 2.87 15.56
C VAL A 189 -4.53 2.37 14.12
N SER A 190 -4.80 3.28 13.16
CA SER A 190 -4.64 2.97 11.73
C SER A 190 -3.16 2.81 11.41
N ALA A 191 -2.77 1.63 10.95
CA ALA A 191 -1.35 1.27 10.84
C ALA A 191 -0.58 1.99 9.73
N ILE A 192 -1.30 2.48 8.73
CA ILE A 192 -0.75 3.11 7.51
C ILE A 192 -1.66 4.23 7.02
N CYS A 193 -1.12 5.07 6.15
CA CYS A 193 -1.86 6.10 5.42
C CYS A 193 -1.45 6.10 3.95
N GLY A 194 -2.39 6.40 3.07
CA GLY A 194 -2.13 6.38 1.62
C GLY A 194 -1.79 5.00 1.08
N MET A 195 -1.27 4.98 -0.14
CA MET A 195 -0.88 3.75 -0.84
C MET A 195 0.14 4.09 -1.93
N LEU A 196 1.15 3.24 -2.10
CA LEU A 196 2.14 3.38 -3.16
C LEU A 196 2.61 2.01 -3.65
N LYS A 197 3.03 1.95 -4.91
CA LYS A 197 3.81 0.85 -5.50
C LYS A 197 5.09 1.40 -6.11
N ALA A 198 6.14 0.60 -6.21
CA ALA A 198 7.31 1.01 -6.97
C ALA A 198 6.98 1.10 -8.47
N PRO A 199 7.62 1.98 -9.25
CA PRO A 199 7.33 2.13 -10.68
C PRO A 199 7.40 0.83 -11.47
N LEU A 200 8.43 -0.01 -11.23
CA LEU A 200 8.56 -1.29 -11.90
C LEU A 200 7.45 -2.28 -11.50
N ASP A 201 6.96 -2.21 -10.26
CA ASP A 201 5.84 -3.03 -9.81
C ASP A 201 4.55 -2.66 -10.55
N ILE A 202 4.34 -1.37 -10.87
CA ILE A 202 3.23 -0.94 -11.73
C ILE A 202 3.35 -1.55 -13.13
N LEU A 203 4.54 -1.51 -13.74
CA LEU A 203 4.76 -2.12 -15.06
C LEU A 203 4.48 -3.62 -15.04
N GLY A 204 4.95 -4.33 -14.01
CA GLY A 204 4.76 -5.77 -13.88
C GLY A 204 3.34 -6.17 -13.52
N ASP A 205 2.77 -5.56 -12.48
CA ASP A 205 1.47 -5.97 -11.95
C ASP A 205 0.30 -5.48 -12.80
N LYS A 206 0.42 -4.28 -13.41
CA LYS A 206 -0.72 -3.58 -14.00
C LYS A 206 -0.69 -3.47 -15.51
N PHE A 207 0.49 -3.55 -16.13
CA PHE A 207 0.64 -3.26 -17.56
C PHE A 207 1.09 -4.47 -18.37
N ARG A 208 2.33 -4.94 -18.16
CA ARG A 208 2.99 -5.95 -19.00
C ARG A 208 2.78 -7.40 -18.54
N GLY A 209 2.37 -7.59 -17.29
CA GLY A 209 2.48 -8.89 -16.64
C GLY A 209 3.94 -9.30 -16.41
N TYR A 210 4.14 -10.36 -15.62
CA TYR A 210 5.49 -10.80 -15.24
C TYR A 210 6.32 -11.29 -16.43
N VAL A 211 5.74 -12.12 -17.29
CA VAL A 211 6.46 -12.71 -18.42
C VAL A 211 6.86 -11.65 -19.44
N GLY A 212 5.93 -10.76 -19.80
CA GLY A 212 6.19 -9.65 -20.72
C GLY A 212 7.28 -8.72 -20.18
N LEU A 213 7.19 -8.33 -18.90
CA LEU A 213 8.21 -7.50 -18.26
C LEU A 213 9.59 -8.17 -18.23
N ALA A 214 9.65 -9.49 -17.98
CA ALA A 214 10.92 -10.22 -17.97
C ALA A 214 11.62 -10.16 -19.33
N PHE A 215 10.88 -10.33 -20.44
CA PHE A 215 11.44 -10.16 -21.79
C PHE A 215 11.85 -8.71 -22.07
N ASP A 216 11.03 -7.73 -21.68
CA ASP A 216 11.32 -6.31 -21.89
C ASP A 216 12.59 -5.87 -21.14
N LEU A 217 12.80 -6.36 -19.92
CA LEU A 217 14.04 -6.13 -19.16
C LEU A 217 15.29 -6.68 -19.84
N MET A 218 15.17 -7.78 -20.59
CA MET A 218 16.29 -8.37 -21.33
C MET A 218 16.56 -7.67 -22.66
N GLU A 219 15.54 -7.23 -23.36
CA GLU A 219 15.64 -6.80 -24.75
C GLU A 219 15.57 -5.27 -24.93
N ILE A 220 14.83 -4.57 -24.04
CA ILE A 220 14.62 -3.11 -24.11
C ILE A 220 14.74 -2.45 -22.72
N PRO A 221 15.76 -2.75 -21.88
CA PRO A 221 15.86 -2.25 -20.51
C PRO A 221 15.80 -0.73 -20.40
N ASP A 222 16.33 -0.01 -21.39
CA ASP A 222 16.31 1.47 -21.42
C ASP A 222 14.88 2.01 -21.52
N LYS A 223 14.00 1.37 -22.29
CA LYS A 223 12.58 1.73 -22.37
C LYS A 223 11.85 1.45 -21.07
N VAL A 224 12.16 0.32 -20.42
CA VAL A 224 11.61 -0.03 -19.09
C VAL A 224 12.02 1.01 -18.05
N GLN A 225 13.29 1.44 -18.06
CA GLN A 225 13.77 2.50 -17.18
C GLN A 225 13.05 3.83 -17.43
N GLN A 226 12.97 4.29 -18.68
CA GLN A 226 12.29 5.53 -19.04
C GLN A 226 10.80 5.52 -18.64
N ALA A 227 10.12 4.38 -18.81
CA ALA A 227 8.74 4.23 -18.36
C ALA A 227 8.61 4.33 -16.83
N CYS A 228 9.52 3.68 -16.08
CA CYS A 228 9.56 3.84 -14.62
C CYS A 228 9.81 5.29 -14.22
N GLU A 229 10.73 5.99 -14.88
CA GLU A 229 11.01 7.42 -14.63
C GLU A 229 9.79 8.31 -14.91
N ALA A 230 9.02 8.02 -15.97
CA ALA A 230 7.79 8.74 -16.27
C ALA A 230 6.70 8.54 -15.20
N LEU A 231 6.65 7.37 -14.55
CA LEU A 231 5.70 7.08 -13.49
C LEU A 231 6.07 7.73 -12.14
N MET A 232 7.37 7.94 -11.87
CA MET A 232 7.88 8.42 -10.56
C MET A 232 7.17 9.66 -10.02
N PRO A 233 7.01 10.77 -10.78
CA PRO A 233 6.43 12.01 -10.26
C PRO A 233 4.97 11.82 -9.82
N HIS A 234 4.20 11.06 -10.59
CA HIS A 234 2.81 10.77 -10.30
C HIS A 234 2.68 9.95 -9.01
N LEU A 235 3.50 8.92 -8.87
CA LEU A 235 3.49 8.06 -7.69
C LEU A 235 3.91 8.82 -6.42
N ALA A 236 4.96 9.64 -6.49
CA ALA A 236 5.39 10.49 -5.38
C ALA A 236 4.30 11.49 -4.96
N TYR A 237 3.65 12.14 -5.93
CA TYR A 237 2.58 13.09 -5.69
C TYR A 237 1.38 12.40 -5.00
N LEU A 238 0.94 11.25 -5.54
CA LEU A 238 -0.19 10.50 -4.97
C LEU A 238 0.08 10.02 -3.55
N ALA A 239 1.30 9.54 -3.28
CA ALA A 239 1.70 9.15 -1.94
C ALA A 239 1.55 10.31 -0.94
N LEU A 240 1.94 11.52 -1.33
CA LEU A 240 1.81 12.72 -0.50
C LEU A 240 0.37 13.17 -0.30
N THR A 241 -0.53 12.97 -1.28
CA THR A 241 -1.95 13.33 -1.12
C THR A 241 -2.67 12.46 -0.10
N GLY A 242 -2.21 11.22 0.09
CA GLY A 242 -2.74 10.27 1.07
C GLY A 242 -1.96 10.22 2.39
N ALA A 243 -0.92 11.05 2.56
CA ALA A 243 -0.06 11.04 3.73
C ALA A 243 -0.79 11.48 5.00
N ASP A 244 -0.35 10.95 6.15
CA ASP A 244 -0.84 11.38 7.46
C ASP A 244 -0.41 12.84 7.74
N PRO A 245 -1.37 13.76 7.99
CA PRO A 245 -1.05 15.14 8.32
C PRO A 245 -0.18 15.29 9.59
N GLN A 246 -0.30 14.35 10.54
CA GLN A 246 0.49 14.30 11.77
C GLN A 246 1.86 13.63 11.56
N ARG A 247 2.04 12.91 10.46
CA ARG A 247 3.29 12.18 10.12
C ARG A 247 3.68 11.11 11.14
N GLU A 248 2.68 10.54 11.81
CA GLU A 248 2.86 9.52 12.85
C GLU A 248 2.80 8.10 12.28
N VAL A 249 2.07 7.90 11.18
CA VAL A 249 1.94 6.60 10.53
C VAL A 249 2.54 6.59 9.13
N PRO A 250 3.17 5.48 8.70
CA PRO A 250 3.93 5.44 7.46
C PRO A 250 3.04 5.30 6.23
N ILE A 251 3.58 5.73 5.07
CA ILE A 251 3.03 5.46 3.75
C ILE A 251 3.51 4.06 3.31
N PRO A 252 2.64 3.09 3.01
CA PRO A 252 3.06 1.77 2.55
C PRO A 252 3.51 1.82 1.10
N ILE A 253 4.59 1.11 0.81
CA ILE A 253 5.04 0.79 -0.55
C ILE A 253 4.95 -0.71 -0.73
N TRP A 254 4.01 -1.15 -1.56
CA TRP A 254 3.86 -2.57 -1.90
C TRP A 254 4.93 -2.95 -2.94
N MET A 255 5.83 -3.86 -2.56
CA MET A 255 7.02 -4.21 -3.35
C MET A 255 6.98 -5.70 -3.73
N HIS A 256 6.84 -5.99 -5.03
CA HIS A 256 6.65 -7.35 -5.52
C HIS A 256 7.73 -7.78 -6.53
N ARG A 257 7.96 -6.97 -7.56
CA ARG A 257 8.73 -7.39 -8.75
C ARG A 257 10.24 -7.08 -8.67
N GLY A 258 10.66 -6.33 -7.65
CA GLY A 258 12.08 -6.03 -7.41
C GLY A 258 12.85 -7.14 -6.69
N CYS A 259 12.18 -8.15 -6.14
CA CYS A 259 12.81 -9.22 -5.37
C CYS A 259 13.37 -10.35 -6.22
N THR A 260 14.20 -11.20 -5.60
CA THR A 260 14.67 -12.44 -6.21
C THR A 260 13.54 -13.49 -6.20
N PRO A 261 13.25 -14.20 -7.32
CA PRO A 261 14.02 -14.26 -8.58
C PRO A 261 13.45 -13.38 -9.71
N PHE A 262 12.54 -12.44 -9.44
CA PHE A 262 11.84 -11.73 -10.50
C PHE A 262 12.74 -10.87 -11.38
N ILE A 263 13.73 -10.19 -10.79
CA ILE A 263 14.72 -9.42 -11.57
C ILE A 263 16.15 -9.76 -11.16
N SER A 264 17.10 -9.49 -12.05
CA SER A 264 18.52 -9.61 -11.76
C SER A 264 18.99 -8.50 -10.81
N LYS A 265 20.09 -8.75 -10.08
CA LYS A 265 20.75 -7.72 -9.26
C LYS A 265 21.17 -6.50 -10.09
N GLN A 266 21.52 -6.71 -11.37
CA GLN A 266 21.85 -5.63 -12.30
C GLN A 266 20.62 -4.78 -12.59
N HIS A 267 19.50 -5.36 -12.98
CA HIS A 267 18.26 -4.61 -13.25
C HIS A 267 17.70 -3.94 -12.00
N PHE A 268 17.85 -4.55 -10.83
CA PHE A 268 17.55 -3.87 -9.58
C PHE A 268 18.35 -2.56 -9.45
N LYS A 269 19.67 -2.62 -9.64
CA LYS A 269 20.55 -1.46 -9.49
C LYS A 269 20.41 -0.41 -10.59
N SER A 270 20.04 -0.81 -11.81
CA SER A 270 19.93 0.11 -12.94
C SER A 270 18.51 0.67 -13.14
N ILE A 271 17.47 -0.01 -12.70
CA ILE A 271 16.07 0.38 -12.99
C ILE A 271 15.26 0.51 -11.69
N TYR A 272 15.14 -0.56 -10.90
CA TYR A 272 14.25 -0.59 -9.76
C TYR A 272 14.65 0.44 -8.68
N TRP A 273 15.89 0.37 -8.23
CA TRP A 273 16.38 1.21 -7.16
C TRP A 273 16.51 2.70 -7.54
N PRO A 274 17.05 3.07 -8.70
CA PRO A 274 17.11 4.46 -9.13
C PRO A 274 15.75 5.13 -9.31
N THR A 275 14.68 4.38 -9.53
CA THR A 275 13.33 4.91 -9.68
C THR A 275 12.49 4.85 -8.41
N LEU A 276 12.87 4.04 -7.42
CA LEU A 276 12.21 4.00 -6.11
C LEU A 276 12.87 4.92 -5.08
N LYS A 277 14.21 4.89 -4.99
CA LYS A 277 14.97 5.64 -3.96
C LYS A 277 14.62 7.13 -3.92
N PRO A 278 14.59 7.88 -5.04
CA PRO A 278 14.26 9.30 -5.02
C PRO A 278 12.84 9.58 -4.49
N ILE A 279 11.89 8.68 -4.73
CA ILE A 279 10.54 8.79 -4.18
C ILE A 279 10.59 8.72 -2.65
N VAL A 280 11.24 7.70 -2.10
CA VAL A 280 11.38 7.53 -0.64
C VAL A 280 12.09 8.72 0.01
N GLU A 281 13.16 9.21 -0.60
CA GLU A 281 13.91 10.38 -0.12
C GLU A 281 13.06 11.65 -0.16
N ALA A 282 12.23 11.84 -1.19
CA ALA A 282 11.31 12.97 -1.30
C ALA A 282 10.20 12.90 -0.23
N LEU A 283 9.63 11.72 0.02
CA LEU A 283 8.63 11.52 1.07
C LEU A 283 9.23 11.79 2.46
N TRP A 284 10.45 11.30 2.72
CA TRP A 284 11.15 11.55 3.97
C TRP A 284 11.51 13.03 4.16
N ALA A 285 11.92 13.74 3.11
CA ALA A 285 12.19 15.18 3.17
C ALA A 285 10.92 15.99 3.52
N GLN A 286 9.72 15.46 3.27
CA GLN A 286 8.45 16.01 3.70
C GLN A 286 8.03 15.52 5.11
N GLY A 287 8.87 14.72 5.77
CA GLY A 287 8.63 14.19 7.11
C GLY A 287 7.80 12.91 7.14
N ASN A 288 7.57 12.26 6.01
CA ASN A 288 6.77 11.03 5.94
C ASN A 288 7.68 9.80 5.90
N GLN A 289 7.54 8.92 6.89
CA GLN A 289 8.18 7.61 6.88
C GLN A 289 7.46 6.68 5.90
N THR A 290 8.18 5.75 5.29
CA THR A 290 7.58 4.74 4.40
C THR A 290 7.67 3.34 5.00
N LEU A 291 6.64 2.53 4.77
CA LEU A 291 6.65 1.11 5.10
C LEU A 291 6.97 0.32 3.83
N PHE A 292 8.19 -0.24 3.75
CA PHE A 292 8.54 -1.20 2.70
C PHE A 292 7.85 -2.54 2.99
N TYR A 293 6.70 -2.76 2.38
CA TYR A 293 6.03 -4.04 2.43
C TYR A 293 6.66 -4.97 1.38
N ALA A 294 7.82 -5.53 1.76
CA ALA A 294 8.75 -6.19 0.86
C ALA A 294 8.42 -7.68 0.69
N GLU A 295 7.38 -7.99 -0.10
CA GLU A 295 6.99 -9.37 -0.38
C GLU A 295 8.06 -10.10 -1.18
N GLY A 296 8.37 -11.33 -0.77
CA GLY A 296 9.41 -12.14 -1.39
C GLY A 296 10.77 -12.05 -0.70
N LYS A 297 11.83 -12.42 -1.43
CA LYS A 297 13.19 -12.52 -0.90
C LYS A 297 14.05 -11.35 -1.36
N TRP A 298 14.43 -10.47 -0.42
CA TRP A 298 15.18 -9.24 -0.69
C TRP A 298 16.60 -9.22 -0.11
N ASP A 299 17.11 -10.36 0.39
CA ASP A 299 18.47 -10.46 0.99
C ASP A 299 19.57 -9.87 0.10
N ALA A 300 19.41 -9.94 -1.23
CA ALA A 300 20.39 -9.41 -2.18
C ALA A 300 20.45 -7.89 -2.29
N HIS A 301 19.48 -7.19 -1.71
CA HIS A 301 19.26 -5.74 -1.88
C HIS A 301 19.28 -4.96 -0.55
N LEU A 302 19.55 -5.62 0.58
CA LEU A 302 19.52 -4.98 1.89
C LEU A 302 20.58 -3.86 2.01
N GLU A 303 21.75 -4.06 1.42
CA GLU A 303 22.81 -3.05 1.41
C GLU A 303 22.43 -1.81 0.58
N ASP A 304 21.64 -1.99 -0.48
CA ASP A 304 21.10 -0.87 -1.27
C ASP A 304 20.06 -0.09 -0.42
N PHE A 305 19.16 -0.78 0.28
CA PHE A 305 18.21 -0.15 1.20
C PHE A 305 18.89 0.60 2.35
N ALA A 306 20.01 0.08 2.88
CA ALA A 306 20.81 0.74 3.91
C ALA A 306 21.39 2.09 3.48
N THR A 307 21.35 2.44 2.17
CA THR A 307 21.78 3.77 1.68
C THR A 307 20.74 4.87 1.90
N LEU A 308 19.51 4.55 2.29
CA LEU A 308 18.47 5.53 2.60
C LEU A 308 18.80 6.31 3.90
N PRO A 309 18.22 7.49 4.12
CA PRO A 309 18.34 8.24 5.38
C PRO A 309 17.86 7.41 6.57
N GLU A 310 18.48 7.60 7.74
CA GLU A 310 18.05 6.93 8.98
C GLU A 310 16.60 7.23 9.31
N HIS A 311 15.88 6.25 9.86
CA HIS A 311 14.46 6.32 10.22
C HIS A 311 13.50 6.53 9.04
N SER A 312 13.97 6.62 7.78
CA SER A 312 13.10 6.92 6.63
C SER A 312 12.15 5.77 6.27
N ILE A 313 12.48 4.54 6.66
CA ILE A 313 11.64 3.38 6.38
C ILE A 313 11.37 2.52 7.61
N VAL A 314 10.26 1.77 7.55
CA VAL A 314 10.02 0.54 8.30
C VAL A 314 10.14 -0.60 7.30
N TYR A 315 11.01 -1.58 7.55
CA TYR A 315 11.21 -2.70 6.65
C TYR A 315 10.39 -3.92 7.09
N HIS A 316 9.42 -4.34 6.29
CA HIS A 316 8.58 -5.49 6.57
C HIS A 316 9.16 -6.78 5.98
N LEU A 317 9.34 -7.77 6.84
CA LEU A 317 9.97 -9.06 6.57
C LEU A 317 8.96 -10.09 6.07
N ASP A 318 9.08 -10.52 4.80
CA ASP A 318 8.40 -11.73 4.31
C ASP A 318 9.38 -12.91 4.26
N ARG A 319 10.10 -13.12 3.15
CA ARG A 319 11.04 -14.24 2.97
C ARG A 319 12.50 -13.83 3.16
N THR A 320 12.75 -12.57 3.46
CA THR A 320 14.08 -12.10 3.85
C THR A 320 14.45 -12.69 5.21
N THR A 321 15.69 -13.14 5.34
CA THR A 321 16.22 -13.71 6.59
C THR A 321 16.22 -12.66 7.71
N PRO A 322 15.46 -12.84 8.81
CA PRO A 322 15.32 -11.82 9.85
C PRO A 322 16.64 -11.38 10.47
N GLU A 323 17.52 -12.34 10.80
CA GLU A 323 18.82 -12.06 11.41
C GLU A 323 19.71 -11.23 10.48
N ARG A 324 19.71 -11.54 9.16
CA ARG A 324 20.48 -10.77 8.18
C ARG A 324 19.91 -9.38 7.97
N ALA A 325 18.58 -9.23 7.91
CA ALA A 325 17.95 -7.91 7.84
C ALA A 325 18.27 -7.07 9.07
N HIS A 326 18.27 -7.68 10.26
CA HIS A 326 18.63 -6.99 11.49
C HIS A 326 20.11 -6.55 11.52
N GLU A 327 21.03 -7.42 11.05
CA GLU A 327 22.46 -7.08 10.94
C GLU A 327 22.71 -5.85 10.07
N ILE A 328 22.01 -5.76 8.91
CA ILE A 328 22.27 -4.72 7.89
C ILE A 328 21.41 -3.46 8.14
N LEU A 329 20.14 -3.65 8.50
CA LEU A 329 19.14 -2.58 8.57
C LEU A 329 18.76 -2.19 9.99
N GLY A 330 18.82 -3.10 10.97
CA GLY A 330 18.20 -2.96 12.29
C GLY A 330 18.73 -1.80 13.14
N ARG A 331 19.93 -1.29 12.88
CA ARG A 331 20.46 -0.09 13.55
C ARG A 331 20.00 1.22 12.94
N LYS A 332 19.38 1.17 11.79
CA LYS A 332 19.03 2.32 10.96
C LYS A 332 17.52 2.42 10.72
N PHE A 333 16.83 1.30 10.69
CA PHE A 333 15.42 1.19 10.38
C PHE A 333 14.72 0.21 11.30
N CYS A 334 13.46 0.50 11.62
CA CYS A 334 12.57 -0.44 12.28
C CYS A 334 12.29 -1.64 11.37
N LEU A 335 12.30 -2.83 11.94
CA LEU A 335 11.89 -4.06 11.27
C LEU A 335 10.46 -4.42 11.69
N SER A 336 9.71 -5.08 10.81
CA SER A 336 8.39 -5.60 11.15
C SER A 336 8.10 -6.93 10.45
N GLY A 337 7.11 -7.68 10.91
CA GLY A 337 6.74 -8.95 10.28
C GLY A 337 7.61 -10.13 10.69
N GLY A 338 7.72 -11.12 9.81
CA GLY A 338 8.61 -12.27 9.98
C GLY A 338 7.95 -13.53 10.56
N VAL A 339 6.66 -13.50 10.94
CA VAL A 339 5.91 -14.72 11.29
C VAL A 339 5.35 -15.34 10.01
N PRO A 340 5.87 -16.50 9.53
CA PRO A 340 5.49 -17.01 8.21
C PRO A 340 4.00 -17.38 8.12
N ASN A 341 3.30 -16.92 7.06
CA ASN A 341 1.87 -17.20 6.85
C ASN A 341 1.59 -18.71 6.79
N VAL A 342 2.48 -19.50 6.18
CA VAL A 342 2.37 -20.97 6.18
C VAL A 342 2.34 -21.57 7.59
N LYS A 343 3.00 -20.94 8.56
CA LYS A 343 2.94 -21.36 9.96
C LYS A 343 1.65 -20.91 10.63
N LEU A 344 1.11 -19.75 10.29
CA LEU A 344 -0.19 -19.31 10.75
C LEU A 344 -1.33 -20.19 10.21
N ALA A 345 -1.14 -20.80 9.03
CA ALA A 345 -2.11 -21.71 8.43
C ALA A 345 -2.02 -23.15 8.98
N PHE A 346 -0.81 -23.71 9.13
CA PHE A 346 -0.63 -25.15 9.28
C PHE A 346 0.14 -25.61 10.54
N ALA A 347 0.80 -24.68 11.26
CA ALA A 347 1.54 -25.06 12.47
C ALA A 347 0.60 -25.18 13.69
N LYS A 348 1.13 -25.79 14.75
CA LYS A 348 0.47 -25.76 16.05
C LYS A 348 0.69 -24.41 16.74
N PRO A 349 -0.22 -23.96 17.61
CA PRO A 349 -0.08 -22.69 18.33
C PRO A 349 1.25 -22.53 19.09
N GLU A 350 1.80 -23.63 19.65
CA GLU A 350 3.07 -23.62 20.38
C GLU A 350 4.25 -23.31 19.45
N GLU A 351 4.21 -23.76 18.18
CA GLU A 351 5.24 -23.46 17.18
C GLU A 351 5.18 -21.97 16.80
N VAL A 352 3.97 -21.42 16.63
CA VAL A 352 3.78 -19.98 16.34
C VAL A 352 4.31 -19.15 17.52
N ARG A 353 3.98 -19.52 18.76
CA ARG A 353 4.52 -18.85 19.95
C ARG A 353 6.04 -18.89 20.02
N ALA A 354 6.66 -20.02 19.69
CA ALA A 354 8.12 -20.17 19.67
C ALA A 354 8.77 -19.26 18.60
N ILE A 355 8.14 -19.13 17.43
CA ILE A 355 8.61 -18.21 16.35
C ILE A 355 8.53 -16.77 16.85
N CYS A 356 7.39 -16.34 17.38
CA CYS A 356 7.22 -14.97 17.91
C CYS A 356 8.24 -14.67 19.00
N ARG A 357 8.43 -15.60 19.94
CA ARG A 357 9.44 -15.47 21.01
C ARG A 357 10.85 -15.30 20.43
N LYS A 358 11.23 -16.13 19.45
CA LYS A 358 12.55 -16.04 18.80
C LYS A 358 12.74 -14.67 18.16
N LEU A 359 11.76 -14.17 17.38
CA LEU A 359 11.83 -12.86 16.73
C LEU A 359 12.01 -11.73 17.77
N ILE A 360 11.25 -11.76 18.85
CA ILE A 360 11.34 -10.78 19.95
C ILE A 360 12.73 -10.82 20.60
N GLU A 361 13.24 -12.02 20.94
CA GLU A 361 14.52 -12.22 21.63
C GLU A 361 15.74 -11.93 20.74
N THR A 362 15.59 -12.00 19.41
CA THR A 362 16.70 -11.76 18.47
C THR A 362 16.70 -10.38 17.86
N ILE A 363 15.64 -10.04 17.08
CA ILE A 363 15.60 -8.77 16.33
C ILE A 363 14.83 -7.67 17.07
N GLY A 364 14.01 -8.02 18.05
CA GLY A 364 13.21 -7.09 18.84
C GLY A 364 13.79 -6.76 20.21
N ALA A 365 14.93 -7.36 20.61
CA ALA A 365 15.44 -7.28 21.99
C ALA A 365 15.81 -5.84 22.44
N GLU A 366 16.26 -5.00 21.52
CA GLU A 366 16.71 -3.63 21.79
C GLU A 366 15.68 -2.57 21.33
N GLY A 367 14.46 -2.96 20.99
CA GLY A 367 13.47 -2.08 20.36
C GLY A 367 13.53 -2.13 18.82
N GLY A 368 12.91 -1.16 18.15
CA GLY A 368 12.94 -1.07 16.68
C GLY A 368 12.30 -2.25 15.95
N TYR A 369 11.32 -2.92 16.57
CA TYR A 369 10.62 -4.05 15.98
C TYR A 369 9.11 -3.97 16.21
N VAL A 370 8.35 -4.35 15.19
CA VAL A 370 6.87 -4.45 15.21
C VAL A 370 6.45 -5.86 14.82
N MET A 371 5.74 -6.55 15.70
CA MET A 371 5.25 -7.90 15.43
C MET A 371 4.13 -7.89 14.39
N ASP A 372 4.25 -8.78 13.40
CA ASP A 372 3.25 -9.04 12.36
C ASP A 372 3.50 -10.40 11.71
N ALA A 373 2.55 -10.88 10.90
CA ALA A 373 2.79 -11.94 9.92
C ALA A 373 3.78 -11.50 8.84
N SER A 374 4.34 -12.43 8.10
CA SER A 374 5.27 -12.14 6.98
C SER A 374 4.60 -11.48 5.79
N ALA A 375 3.33 -11.78 5.55
CA ALA A 375 2.51 -11.20 4.50
C ALA A 375 1.07 -11.02 5.02
N ILE A 376 0.22 -10.40 4.20
CA ILE A 376 -1.21 -10.20 4.53
C ILE A 376 -1.85 -11.53 4.89
N MET A 377 -2.56 -11.57 6.02
CA MET A 377 -3.25 -12.77 6.48
C MET A 377 -4.60 -12.90 5.79
N GLN A 378 -4.69 -13.88 4.93
CA GLN A 378 -5.92 -14.28 4.25
C GLN A 378 -6.69 -15.33 5.09
N ASN A 379 -7.70 -15.94 4.51
CA ASN A 379 -8.59 -16.87 5.22
C ASN A 379 -7.99 -18.28 5.45
N ASP A 380 -6.78 -18.54 5.02
CA ASP A 380 -6.02 -19.77 5.30
C ASP A 380 -5.42 -19.80 6.72
N ALA A 381 -5.10 -18.64 7.30
CA ALA A 381 -4.66 -18.56 8.68
C ALA A 381 -5.74 -19.05 9.66
N THR A 382 -5.33 -19.71 10.77
CA THR A 382 -6.27 -20.17 11.80
C THR A 382 -6.44 -19.14 12.91
N LEU A 383 -7.63 -19.08 13.50
CA LEU A 383 -7.92 -18.16 14.61
C LEU A 383 -7.07 -18.49 15.85
N GLU A 384 -6.79 -19.79 16.07
CA GLU A 384 -5.93 -20.27 17.15
C GLU A 384 -4.49 -19.76 16.98
N ASN A 385 -3.96 -19.77 15.76
CA ASN A 385 -2.61 -19.28 15.47
C ASN A 385 -2.53 -17.76 15.50
N LEU A 386 -3.56 -17.05 15.05
CA LEU A 386 -3.67 -15.60 15.21
C LEU A 386 -3.66 -15.22 16.71
N LYS A 387 -4.45 -15.94 17.52
CA LYS A 387 -4.44 -15.75 18.97
C LYS A 387 -3.07 -16.08 19.58
N ALA A 388 -2.44 -17.17 19.17
CA ALA A 388 -1.10 -17.56 19.63
C ALA A 388 -0.03 -16.50 19.34
N MET A 389 -0.07 -15.87 18.16
CA MET A 389 0.82 -14.75 17.80
C MET A 389 0.53 -13.53 18.71
N THR A 390 -0.74 -13.21 18.93
CA THR A 390 -1.15 -12.09 19.81
C THR A 390 -0.67 -12.32 21.23
N ASP A 391 -1.03 -13.46 21.83
CA ASP A 391 -0.68 -13.79 23.22
C ASP A 391 0.85 -13.86 23.43
N ALA A 392 1.58 -14.46 22.48
CA ALA A 392 3.04 -14.55 22.55
C ALA A 392 3.71 -13.15 22.51
N THR A 393 3.17 -12.24 21.71
CA THR A 393 3.70 -10.86 21.66
C THR A 393 3.50 -10.14 22.99
N HIS A 394 2.34 -10.32 23.61
CA HIS A 394 2.05 -9.72 24.92
C HIS A 394 2.89 -10.34 26.04
N GLU A 395 3.13 -11.65 26.00
CA GLU A 395 3.88 -12.37 27.05
C GLU A 395 5.39 -12.11 26.96
N TYR A 396 5.96 -12.23 25.77
CA TYR A 396 7.42 -12.18 25.58
C TYR A 396 7.91 -10.78 25.20
N GLY A 397 7.03 -9.90 24.67
CA GLY A 397 7.40 -8.60 24.14
C GLY A 397 7.62 -7.50 25.17
N VAL A 398 7.37 -7.75 26.47
CA VAL A 398 7.50 -6.73 27.53
C VAL A 398 8.96 -6.43 27.81
N TYR A 399 9.36 -5.16 27.66
CA TYR A 399 10.70 -4.71 27.98
C TYR A 399 10.86 -4.44 29.48
N ARG A 400 11.67 -5.26 30.15
CA ARG A 400 11.84 -5.20 31.62
C ARG A 400 12.70 -4.04 32.12
N SER A 401 13.32 -3.28 31.25
CA SER A 401 14.29 -2.22 31.56
C SER A 401 13.88 -0.83 31.05
N ALA A 402 12.59 -0.48 31.07
CA ALA A 402 12.10 0.85 30.71
C ALA A 402 12.52 1.96 31.72
N SER A 403 13.66 1.78 32.43
CA SER A 403 14.22 2.77 33.36
C SER A 403 15.19 3.77 32.70
N SER A 404 15.57 3.56 31.44
CA SER A 404 16.28 4.57 30.67
C SER A 404 15.29 5.51 30.01
N PRO A 405 15.52 6.83 30.01
CA PRO A 405 14.67 7.74 29.27
C PRO A 405 14.65 7.27 27.80
N THR A 406 13.45 7.01 27.27
CA THR A 406 13.26 6.74 25.84
C THR A 406 14.04 7.80 25.08
N PRO A 407 14.96 7.44 24.18
CA PRO A 407 15.61 8.42 23.33
C PRO A 407 14.53 9.32 22.73
N ALA A 408 14.76 10.62 22.72
CA ALA A 408 13.84 11.54 22.08
C ALA A 408 13.61 11.00 20.66
N ILE A 409 12.35 10.76 20.28
CA ILE A 409 12.00 10.37 18.92
C ILE A 409 12.68 11.40 18.02
N PRO A 410 13.59 11.00 17.11
CA PRO A 410 14.19 11.93 16.19
C PRO A 410 13.03 12.65 15.47
N ALA A 411 12.99 13.97 15.58
CA ALA A 411 11.97 14.72 14.87
C ALA A 411 12.12 14.35 13.38
N ALA A 412 11.05 13.87 12.78
CA ALA A 412 10.98 13.79 11.32
C ALA A 412 11.43 15.15 10.77
N PRO A 413 12.14 15.20 9.63
CA PRO A 413 12.55 16.46 9.05
C PRO A 413 11.33 17.38 9.02
N THR A 414 11.44 18.56 9.65
CA THR A 414 10.37 19.55 9.48
C THR A 414 10.30 19.82 7.98
N ALA A 415 9.11 19.74 7.39
CA ALA A 415 8.92 20.02 5.96
C ALA A 415 9.36 21.47 5.68
N THR A 416 10.65 21.64 5.43
CA THR A 416 11.29 22.95 5.22
C THR A 416 11.61 23.19 3.76
N ALA A 417 11.56 22.15 2.93
CA ALA A 417 11.80 22.23 1.51
C ALA A 417 10.48 22.09 0.74
N GLY A 418 10.31 22.88 -0.31
CA GLY A 418 9.27 22.63 -1.31
C GLY A 418 9.44 21.23 -1.93
N LEU A 419 8.42 20.76 -2.64
CA LEU A 419 8.54 19.52 -3.40
C LEU A 419 9.65 19.65 -4.44
N PRO A 420 10.45 18.59 -4.69
CA PRO A 420 11.44 18.58 -5.74
C PRO A 420 10.85 18.94 -7.11
N ASP A 421 11.62 19.64 -7.94
CA ASP A 421 11.20 20.09 -9.26
C ASP A 421 10.73 18.92 -10.15
N TRP A 422 11.37 17.75 -10.05
CA TRP A 422 10.98 16.57 -10.82
C TRP A 422 9.55 16.07 -10.51
N ILE A 423 9.02 16.37 -9.32
CA ILE A 423 7.62 16.11 -8.98
C ILE A 423 6.73 17.24 -9.53
N THR A 424 7.06 18.49 -9.24
CA THR A 424 6.19 19.64 -9.54
C THR A 424 6.09 19.99 -11.01
N GLN A 425 7.12 19.68 -11.79
CA GLN A 425 7.15 19.96 -13.23
C GLN A 425 6.48 18.86 -14.07
N ALA A 426 6.60 17.61 -13.65
CA ALA A 426 6.06 16.48 -14.40
C ALA A 426 4.60 16.18 -14.04
N VAL A 427 4.18 16.54 -12.82
CA VAL A 427 2.76 16.54 -12.45
C VAL A 427 2.22 17.95 -12.70
N PRO A 428 1.68 18.23 -13.89
CA PRO A 428 1.13 19.54 -14.19
C PRO A 428 -0.15 19.73 -13.37
N ARG A 429 0.02 20.01 -12.09
CA ARG A 429 -1.05 20.25 -11.10
C ARG A 429 -2.14 19.19 -11.04
N PRO A 430 -2.90 19.11 -9.96
CA PRO A 430 -3.72 17.94 -9.75
C PRO A 430 -4.47 17.58 -11.02
N GLY A 431 -3.99 16.50 -11.58
CA GLY A 431 -4.66 15.63 -12.47
C GLY A 431 -5.19 16.17 -13.76
N VAL A 432 -4.33 16.33 -14.66
CA VAL A 432 -4.75 16.97 -15.90
C VAL A 432 -4.96 15.91 -16.98
N CYS A 433 -6.21 15.49 -17.15
CA CYS A 433 -6.64 14.77 -18.36
C CYS A 433 -6.79 15.74 -19.54
N CYS A 434 -7.29 16.96 -19.30
CA CYS A 434 -7.35 18.05 -20.28
C CYS A 434 -6.79 19.34 -19.64
N PRO A 435 -5.51 19.72 -19.94
CA PRO A 435 -4.89 20.90 -19.40
C PRO A 435 -5.71 22.18 -19.66
N TRP A 436 -5.70 23.11 -18.71
CA TRP A 436 -6.35 24.40 -18.91
C TRP A 436 -5.91 25.12 -20.19
N ALA A 437 -4.64 24.96 -20.58
CA ALA A 437 -4.11 25.51 -21.80
C ALA A 437 -4.78 24.98 -23.08
N GLU A 438 -5.34 23.77 -23.02
CA GLU A 438 -6.17 23.20 -24.08
C GLU A 438 -7.63 23.62 -23.89
N LYS A 439 -8.15 23.49 -22.69
CA LYS A 439 -9.55 23.81 -22.37
C LYS A 439 -9.92 25.26 -22.71
N ILE A 440 -9.04 26.21 -22.40
CA ILE A 440 -9.32 27.63 -22.68
C ILE A 440 -9.50 27.92 -24.17
N ARG A 441 -8.91 27.11 -25.06
CA ARG A 441 -9.08 27.27 -26.52
C ARG A 441 -10.46 26.86 -27.01
N GLU A 442 -11.17 26.04 -26.24
CA GLU A 442 -12.53 25.60 -26.54
C GLU A 442 -13.59 26.58 -26.02
N LEU A 443 -13.20 27.47 -25.11
CA LEU A 443 -14.12 28.39 -24.47
C LEU A 443 -14.27 29.70 -25.26
N PRO A 444 -15.45 30.33 -25.21
CA PRO A 444 -15.58 31.69 -25.64
C PRO A 444 -14.77 32.63 -24.74
N PRO A 445 -14.51 33.89 -25.16
CA PRO A 445 -13.83 34.86 -24.30
C PRO A 445 -14.50 34.96 -22.92
N ILE A 446 -13.70 34.75 -21.88
CA ILE A 446 -14.20 34.80 -20.49
C ILE A 446 -14.48 36.26 -20.14
N GLN A 447 -15.72 36.58 -19.82
CA GLN A 447 -16.17 37.95 -19.48
C GLN A 447 -15.95 38.31 -18.00
N GLY A 448 -15.63 37.34 -17.14
CA GLY A 448 -15.42 37.50 -15.73
C GLY A 448 -14.05 37.09 -15.25
N ASP A 449 -13.96 36.51 -14.07
CA ASP A 449 -12.71 36.04 -13.45
C ASP A 449 -12.21 34.75 -14.12
N ALA A 450 -11.23 34.89 -14.98
CA ALA A 450 -10.59 33.77 -15.68
C ALA A 450 -9.82 32.85 -14.71
N GLN A 451 -9.32 33.37 -13.57
CA GLN A 451 -8.61 32.57 -12.58
C GLN A 451 -9.57 31.68 -11.79
N LEU A 452 -10.76 32.19 -11.51
CA LEU A 452 -11.82 31.38 -10.90
C LEU A 452 -12.23 30.24 -11.83
N ALA A 453 -12.44 30.52 -13.12
CA ALA A 453 -12.78 29.50 -14.10
C ALA A 453 -11.69 28.42 -14.22
N LYS A 454 -10.43 28.86 -14.25
CA LYS A 454 -9.26 27.94 -14.26
C LYS A 454 -9.23 27.05 -13.02
N ARG A 455 -9.39 27.63 -11.82
CA ARG A 455 -9.34 26.86 -10.57
C ARG A 455 -10.45 25.80 -10.52
N VAL A 456 -11.68 26.16 -10.90
CA VAL A 456 -12.80 25.20 -10.97
C VAL A 456 -12.51 24.08 -11.95
N TRP A 457 -11.92 24.39 -13.10
CA TRP A 457 -11.51 23.40 -14.09
C TRP A 457 -10.44 22.46 -13.55
N ASP A 458 -9.39 23.02 -12.95
CA ASP A 458 -8.29 22.24 -12.36
C ASP A 458 -8.80 21.32 -11.23
N ASP A 459 -9.74 21.77 -10.41
CA ASP A 459 -10.36 20.97 -9.33
C ASP A 459 -11.15 19.79 -9.90
N ILE A 460 -11.91 20.00 -10.98
CA ILE A 460 -12.68 18.92 -11.64
C ILE A 460 -11.76 17.91 -12.32
N GLU A 461 -10.75 18.38 -13.04
CA GLU A 461 -9.74 17.54 -13.68
C GLU A 461 -8.98 16.72 -12.63
N GLY A 462 -8.73 17.30 -11.46
CA GLY A 462 -8.11 16.62 -10.33
C GLY A 462 -8.87 15.36 -9.90
N LEU A 463 -10.18 15.33 -10.00
CA LEU A 463 -11.00 14.14 -9.70
C LEU A 463 -10.70 13.01 -10.69
N GLY A 464 -10.58 13.33 -11.98
CA GLY A 464 -10.26 12.35 -13.01
C GLY A 464 -8.87 11.75 -12.82
N TYR A 465 -7.89 12.55 -12.44
CA TYR A 465 -6.55 12.08 -12.12
C TYR A 465 -6.55 11.13 -10.91
N LEU A 466 -7.15 11.53 -9.81
CA LEU A 466 -7.24 10.68 -8.63
C LEU A 466 -7.95 9.38 -8.93
N TYR A 467 -9.04 9.42 -9.70
CA TYR A 467 -9.78 8.22 -10.09
C TYR A 467 -8.89 7.22 -10.82
N ILE A 468 -8.21 7.62 -11.90
CA ILE A 468 -7.44 6.67 -12.71
C ILE A 468 -6.24 6.10 -11.95
N TRP A 469 -5.53 6.93 -11.18
CA TRP A 469 -4.41 6.47 -10.39
C TRP A 469 -4.81 5.58 -9.20
N HIS A 470 -5.95 5.84 -8.58
CA HIS A 470 -6.47 4.93 -7.56
C HIS A 470 -6.87 3.58 -8.15
N LEU A 471 -7.40 3.53 -9.38
CA LEU A 471 -7.61 2.26 -10.07
C LEU A 471 -6.29 1.50 -10.31
N VAL A 472 -5.23 2.19 -10.70
CA VAL A 472 -3.91 1.57 -10.92
C VAL A 472 -3.30 1.09 -9.60
N LEU A 473 -3.37 1.91 -8.53
CA LEU A 473 -2.77 1.60 -7.24
C LEU A 473 -3.57 0.60 -6.43
N SER A 474 -4.89 0.52 -6.60
CA SER A 474 -5.73 -0.44 -5.91
C SER A 474 -5.54 -1.84 -6.49
N PHE A 475 -4.36 -2.42 -6.21
CA PHE A 475 -3.95 -3.81 -6.48
C PHE A 475 -3.52 -4.14 -7.89
#